data_dc9c8f458d421ce9c20c1b0ab9956944
#
_entry.id   dc9c8f458d421ce9c20c1b0ab9956944
#
_cell.length_a   1.000
_cell.length_b   1.000
_cell.length_c   1.000
_cell.angle_alpha   90.00
_cell.angle_beta   90.00
_cell.angle_gamma   90.00
#
_symmetry.space_group_name_H-M   'P 1'
#
loop_
_entity.id
_entity.type
_entity.pdbx_description
1 polymer ?
#
loop_
_entity_poly.entity_id
_entity_poly.type
_entity_poly.pdbx_seq_one_letter_code
_entity_poly.pdbx_strand_id
1 'polypeptide(L)'
;MFRTLLFLTVTSLSSLFVFAQREAVIQEGEFGFGMGAAHYFGDLNTRAHVNRPKIAATAFFRKNFGNYIALRVGASFAQLGYSDIYNTHNDYMKARNLSFNSNVWELALQGDFNFFRFMPGEPGYNFTPYITFGIGVFNYDPYAMLSGQKYFLRPLNTEGQGNALYPDRKPYGSMAFSVPFGAGFKYSTNENINVGFELVHRVTGTDYLDDVSTTYVDPSVFPPLPDGSPSPAYLLHDRSYEVGEPIGIVGRQRGVSTQKDQFITGIFYISFNLQSYKCPSAN
;
A
#
# COMPACT_ATOMS: atom_id res chain seq x y z
N MET A 1 -18.31 -22.52 -38.25
CA MET A 1 -18.08 -23.09 -36.90
C MET A 1 -17.68 -22.06 -35.85
N PHE A 2 -16.76 -21.15 -36.08
CA PHE A 2 -16.35 -20.14 -35.06
C PHE A 2 -17.46 -19.13 -34.67
N ARG A 3 -18.32 -18.71 -35.61
CA ARG A 3 -19.43 -17.78 -35.34
C ARG A 3 -20.57 -18.37 -34.50
N THR A 4 -20.82 -19.65 -34.65
CA THR A 4 -21.83 -20.37 -33.85
C THR A 4 -21.36 -20.67 -32.43
N LEU A 5 -20.06 -20.89 -32.23
CA LEU A 5 -19.50 -21.06 -30.89
C LEU A 5 -19.52 -19.75 -30.06
N LEU A 6 -19.27 -18.62 -30.71
CA LEU A 6 -19.30 -17.29 -30.05
C LEU A 6 -20.75 -16.92 -29.62
N PHE A 7 -21.74 -17.27 -30.42
CA PHE A 7 -23.16 -17.05 -30.05
C PHE A 7 -23.61 -17.95 -28.90
N LEU A 8 -23.13 -19.20 -28.80
CA LEU A 8 -23.45 -20.09 -27.68
C LEU A 8 -22.79 -19.65 -26.38
N THR A 9 -21.58 -19.08 -26.43
CA THR A 9 -20.91 -18.55 -25.22
C THR A 9 -21.56 -17.27 -24.73
N VAL A 10 -22.05 -16.39 -25.60
CA VAL A 10 -22.74 -15.15 -25.23
C VAL A 10 -24.11 -15.44 -24.64
N THR A 11 -24.84 -16.43 -25.19
CA THR A 11 -26.14 -16.84 -24.64
C THR A 11 -26.05 -17.62 -23.34
N SER A 12 -24.95 -18.33 -23.06
CA SER A 12 -24.73 -18.98 -21.76
C SER A 12 -24.33 -18.01 -20.66
N LEU A 13 -23.71 -16.85 -20.99
CA LEU A 13 -23.45 -15.80 -20.00
C LEU A 13 -24.71 -14.99 -19.62
N SER A 14 -25.71 -14.91 -20.51
CA SER A 14 -26.94 -14.16 -20.22
C SER A 14 -27.92 -14.92 -19.30
N SER A 15 -27.74 -16.21 -19.09
CA SER A 15 -28.58 -17.02 -18.20
C SER A 15 -28.13 -16.97 -16.72
N LEU A 16 -27.07 -16.24 -16.39
CA LEU A 16 -26.62 -16.04 -15.01
C LEU A 16 -27.31 -14.88 -14.28
N PHE A 17 -28.29 -14.20 -14.87
CA PHE A 17 -29.21 -13.37 -14.12
C PHE A 17 -30.22 -14.27 -13.37
N VAL A 18 -29.71 -15.07 -12.46
CA VAL A 18 -30.52 -15.68 -11.42
C VAL A 18 -31.13 -14.52 -10.63
N PHE A 19 -32.43 -14.43 -10.63
CA PHE A 19 -33.16 -13.57 -9.73
C PHE A 19 -32.87 -14.02 -8.29
N ALA A 20 -31.75 -13.52 -7.74
CA ALA A 20 -31.55 -13.58 -6.31
C ALA A 20 -32.75 -12.88 -5.68
N GLN A 21 -33.54 -13.63 -4.94
CA GLN A 21 -34.67 -13.10 -4.16
C GLN A 21 -34.13 -11.85 -3.44
N ARG A 22 -34.71 -10.69 -3.71
CA ARG A 22 -34.39 -9.45 -3.01
C ARG A 22 -34.83 -9.61 -1.55
N GLU A 23 -33.97 -10.26 -0.76
CA GLU A 23 -34.08 -10.06 0.68
C GLU A 23 -33.91 -8.57 0.92
N ALA A 24 -34.82 -7.98 1.67
CA ALA A 24 -34.78 -6.55 1.96
C ALA A 24 -33.42 -6.20 2.57
N VAL A 25 -32.57 -5.49 1.82
CA VAL A 25 -31.31 -5.00 2.32
C VAL A 25 -31.66 -3.94 3.37
N ILE A 26 -31.45 -4.27 4.63
CA ILE A 26 -31.68 -3.38 5.77
C ILE A 26 -30.65 -2.25 5.79
N GLN A 27 -29.51 -2.46 5.16
CA GLN A 27 -28.41 -1.51 5.10
C GLN A 27 -27.93 -1.29 3.68
N GLU A 28 -27.92 -0.02 3.26
CA GLU A 28 -27.42 0.35 1.94
C GLU A 28 -25.91 0.63 1.93
N GLY A 29 -25.33 1.06 3.04
CA GLY A 29 -23.92 1.40 3.11
C GLY A 29 -23.46 1.75 4.52
N GLU A 30 -22.15 1.98 4.64
CA GLU A 30 -21.54 2.39 5.89
C GLU A 30 -20.39 3.36 5.64
N PHE A 31 -20.19 4.28 6.56
CA PHE A 31 -19.06 5.20 6.64
C PHE A 31 -18.15 4.75 7.76
N GLY A 32 -16.85 4.60 7.51
CA GLY A 32 -15.92 4.12 8.52
C GLY A 32 -14.64 4.92 8.61
N PHE A 33 -14.06 4.89 9.82
CA PHE A 33 -12.75 5.44 10.13
C PHE A 33 -11.97 4.41 10.92
N GLY A 34 -10.66 4.33 10.67
CA GLY A 34 -9.80 3.38 11.35
C GLY A 34 -8.40 3.91 11.57
N MET A 35 -7.76 3.35 12.58
CA MET A 35 -6.35 3.62 12.92
C MET A 35 -5.63 2.31 13.20
N GLY A 36 -4.32 2.33 13.00
CA GLY A 36 -3.50 1.16 13.23
C GLY A 36 -2.06 1.36 12.81
N ALA A 37 -1.47 0.33 12.24
CA ALA A 37 -0.06 0.32 11.89
C ALA A 37 0.15 -0.12 10.44
N ALA A 38 1.22 0.42 9.83
CA ALA A 38 1.74 0.02 8.54
C ALA A 38 3.16 -0.52 8.67
N HIS A 39 3.53 -1.43 7.79
CA HIS A 39 4.89 -1.95 7.72
C HIS A 39 5.33 -2.12 6.27
N TYR A 40 6.59 -1.76 6.00
CA TYR A 40 7.23 -1.82 4.70
C TYR A 40 7.93 -3.17 4.46
N PHE A 41 7.91 -3.63 3.22
CA PHE A 41 8.65 -4.77 2.69
C PHE A 41 9.28 -4.39 1.35
N GLY A 42 10.59 -4.61 1.20
CA GLY A 42 11.37 -4.28 0.01
C GLY A 42 12.86 -4.40 0.28
N ASP A 43 13.68 -3.61 -0.42
CA ASP A 43 15.14 -3.74 -0.44
C ASP A 43 15.84 -3.52 0.89
N LEU A 44 15.26 -2.75 1.81
CA LEU A 44 15.79 -2.59 3.16
C LEU A 44 15.27 -3.65 4.13
N ASN A 45 14.14 -4.30 3.83
CA ASN A 45 13.52 -5.35 4.65
C ASN A 45 13.28 -6.63 3.85
N THR A 46 14.33 -7.24 3.34
CA THR A 46 14.31 -8.40 2.44
C THR A 46 13.76 -9.70 3.08
N ARG A 47 13.72 -9.77 4.41
CA ARG A 47 13.21 -10.94 5.15
C ARG A 47 11.80 -10.77 5.69
N ALA A 48 11.11 -9.72 5.30
CA ALA A 48 9.75 -9.41 5.71
C ALA A 48 9.56 -9.41 7.25
N HIS A 49 10.56 -8.91 8.00
CA HIS A 49 10.45 -8.78 9.45
C HIS A 49 9.46 -7.67 9.83
N VAL A 50 8.45 -8.01 10.61
CA VAL A 50 7.48 -7.03 11.15
C VAL A 50 7.97 -6.54 12.51
N ASN A 51 8.97 -5.68 12.52
CA ASN A 51 9.65 -5.20 13.74
C ASN A 51 9.65 -3.68 13.92
N ARG A 52 9.22 -2.92 12.92
CA ARG A 52 9.19 -1.44 12.93
C ARG A 52 7.89 -0.89 12.33
N PRO A 53 6.72 -1.28 12.86
CA PRO A 53 5.45 -0.75 12.39
C PRO A 53 5.38 0.76 12.69
N LYS A 54 4.75 1.50 11.77
CA LYS A 54 4.49 2.93 11.88
C LYS A 54 2.99 3.19 11.79
N ILE A 55 2.58 4.41 12.11
CA ILE A 55 1.17 4.77 12.16
C ILE A 55 0.49 4.67 10.78
N ALA A 56 -0.75 4.20 10.79
CA ALA A 56 -1.65 4.21 9.64
C ALA A 56 -3.06 4.62 10.06
N ALA A 57 -3.78 5.25 9.14
CA ALA A 57 -5.17 5.62 9.32
C ALA A 57 -5.93 5.45 8.01
N THR A 58 -7.24 5.23 8.09
CA THR A 58 -8.11 5.11 6.93
C THR A 58 -9.46 5.75 7.19
N ALA A 59 -10.07 6.25 6.11
CA ALA A 59 -11.47 6.61 6.07
C ALA A 59 -12.08 5.98 4.83
N PHE A 60 -13.28 5.42 4.92
CA PHE A 60 -13.90 4.74 3.80
C PHE A 60 -15.41 4.90 3.77
N PHE A 61 -15.96 4.77 2.59
CA PHE A 61 -17.36 4.54 2.34
C PHE A 61 -17.53 3.16 1.71
N ARG A 62 -18.43 2.34 2.24
CA ARG A 62 -18.76 1.00 1.75
C ARG A 62 -20.24 0.94 1.37
N LYS A 63 -20.53 0.60 0.12
CA LYS A 63 -21.87 0.33 -0.39
C LYS A 63 -22.11 -1.18 -0.36
N ASN A 64 -23.14 -1.62 0.33
CA ASN A 64 -23.51 -3.03 0.42
C ASN A 64 -24.43 -3.43 -0.75
N PHE A 65 -24.12 -4.57 -1.38
CA PHE A 65 -24.92 -5.22 -2.42
C PHE A 65 -25.44 -6.56 -1.88
N GLY A 66 -26.47 -6.48 -1.04
CA GLY A 66 -26.95 -7.62 -0.24
C GLY A 66 -26.11 -7.85 1.00
N ASN A 67 -26.11 -9.09 1.49
CA ASN A 67 -25.50 -9.45 2.77
C ASN A 67 -24.05 -9.94 2.66
N TYR A 68 -23.59 -10.23 1.42
CA TYR A 68 -22.32 -10.91 1.18
C TYR A 68 -21.31 -10.05 0.43
N ILE A 69 -21.73 -9.13 -0.42
CA ILE A 69 -20.85 -8.36 -1.29
C ILE A 69 -20.98 -6.87 -0.98
N ALA A 70 -19.85 -6.19 -0.95
CA ALA A 70 -19.82 -4.73 -0.86
C ALA A 70 -18.73 -4.14 -1.75
N LEU A 71 -18.90 -2.90 -2.16
CA LEU A 71 -17.91 -2.09 -2.83
C LEU A 71 -17.49 -0.95 -1.90
N ARG A 72 -16.20 -0.77 -1.73
CA ARG A 72 -15.61 0.21 -0.81
C ARG A 72 -14.70 1.18 -1.56
N VAL A 73 -14.92 2.47 -1.34
CA VAL A 73 -13.97 3.53 -1.70
C VAL A 73 -13.33 3.99 -0.41
N GLY A 74 -12.00 4.02 -0.36
CA GLY A 74 -11.26 4.39 0.84
C GLY A 74 -10.10 5.32 0.53
N ALA A 75 -9.85 6.25 1.45
CA ALA A 75 -8.65 7.07 1.52
C ALA A 75 -7.84 6.61 2.73
N SER A 76 -6.56 6.33 2.53
CA SER A 76 -5.67 5.83 3.57
C SER A 76 -4.40 6.65 3.66
N PHE A 77 -3.91 6.82 4.88
CA PHE A 77 -2.62 7.37 5.20
C PHE A 77 -1.77 6.29 5.86
N ALA A 78 -0.51 6.18 5.47
CA ALA A 78 0.45 5.29 6.10
C ALA A 78 1.83 5.94 6.16
N GLN A 79 2.45 5.93 7.32
CA GLN A 79 3.88 6.18 7.41
C GLN A 79 4.62 4.89 7.16
N LEU A 80 5.59 4.92 6.26
CA LEU A 80 6.48 3.81 5.98
C LEU A 80 7.92 4.23 6.29
N GLY A 81 8.79 3.26 6.49
CA GLY A 81 10.20 3.51 6.63
C GLY A 81 10.91 2.34 7.28
N TYR A 82 12.16 2.20 6.91
CA TYR A 82 13.04 1.15 7.40
C TYR A 82 14.49 1.61 7.37
N SER A 83 15.38 0.85 7.98
CA SER A 83 16.81 1.10 7.95
C SER A 83 17.58 -0.21 7.98
N ASP A 84 18.67 -0.26 7.24
CA ASP A 84 19.60 -1.39 7.20
C ASP A 84 20.19 -1.75 8.57
N ILE A 85 20.24 -0.79 9.50
CA ILE A 85 20.71 -1.02 10.87
C ILE A 85 19.87 -2.07 11.62
N TYR A 86 18.63 -2.29 11.20
CA TYR A 86 17.75 -3.30 11.78
C TYR A 86 18.00 -4.71 11.25
N ASN A 87 18.87 -4.83 10.23
CA ASN A 87 19.22 -6.11 9.64
C ASN A 87 20.30 -6.81 10.48
N THR A 88 19.94 -7.83 11.22
CA THR A 88 20.87 -8.55 12.13
C THR A 88 21.63 -9.69 11.47
N HIS A 89 21.30 -10.07 10.23
CA HIS A 89 21.78 -11.30 9.61
C HIS A 89 22.59 -11.10 8.32
N ASN A 90 22.65 -9.87 7.81
CA ASN A 90 23.38 -9.57 6.58
C ASN A 90 24.33 -8.40 6.82
N ASP A 91 25.62 -8.72 6.94
CA ASP A 91 26.65 -7.74 7.24
C ASP A 91 26.84 -6.73 6.09
N TYR A 92 26.55 -7.12 4.85
CA TYR A 92 26.56 -6.21 3.72
C TYR A 92 25.48 -5.11 3.87
N MET A 93 24.27 -5.48 4.25
CA MET A 93 23.19 -4.48 4.47
C MET A 93 23.50 -3.58 5.66
N LYS A 94 24.07 -4.12 6.75
CA LYS A 94 24.53 -3.27 7.86
C LYS A 94 25.59 -2.26 7.42
N ALA A 95 26.56 -2.71 6.62
CA ALA A 95 27.61 -1.84 6.08
C ALA A 95 27.03 -0.84 5.05
N ARG A 96 25.99 -1.19 4.29
CA ARG A 96 25.28 -0.30 3.36
C ARG A 96 24.63 0.88 4.06
N ASN A 97 24.07 0.68 5.26
CA ASN A 97 23.55 1.69 6.18
C ASN A 97 22.49 2.63 5.58
N LEU A 98 21.73 2.18 4.58
CA LEU A 98 20.67 2.98 4.00
C LEU A 98 19.45 3.04 4.93
N SER A 99 18.71 4.13 4.83
CA SER A 99 17.47 4.32 5.57
C SER A 99 16.55 5.26 4.83
N PHE A 100 15.24 5.03 4.95
CA PHE A 100 14.24 5.92 4.41
C PHE A 100 13.04 6.06 5.34
N ASN A 101 12.26 7.09 5.08
CA ASN A 101 10.90 7.30 5.56
C ASN A 101 10.06 7.83 4.41
N SER A 102 8.80 7.47 4.36
CA SER A 102 7.84 8.00 3.39
C SER A 102 6.45 8.12 3.99
N ASN A 103 5.77 9.21 3.70
CA ASN A 103 4.35 9.35 3.98
C ASN A 103 3.58 8.96 2.72
N VAL A 104 2.71 7.98 2.83
CA VAL A 104 1.91 7.44 1.74
C VAL A 104 0.47 7.86 1.93
N TRP A 105 -0.11 8.44 0.88
CA TRP A 105 -1.55 8.72 0.78
C TRP A 105 -2.12 7.89 -0.37
N GLU A 106 -3.08 7.05 -0.08
CA GLU A 106 -3.70 6.14 -1.05
C GLU A 106 -5.18 6.43 -1.18
N LEU A 107 -5.68 6.37 -2.43
CA LEU A 107 -7.08 6.26 -2.76
C LEU A 107 -7.30 4.90 -3.43
N ALA A 108 -8.20 4.08 -2.88
CA ALA A 108 -8.43 2.73 -3.36
C ALA A 108 -9.92 2.43 -3.55
N LEU A 109 -10.22 1.62 -4.56
CA LEU A 109 -11.50 0.98 -4.80
C LEU A 109 -11.34 -0.52 -4.53
N GLN A 110 -12.12 -1.06 -3.60
CA GLN A 110 -12.03 -2.45 -3.14
C GLN A 110 -13.39 -3.12 -3.14
N GLY A 111 -13.43 -4.40 -3.53
CA GLY A 111 -14.56 -5.28 -3.34
C GLY A 111 -14.38 -6.09 -2.05
N ASP A 112 -15.39 -6.14 -1.21
CA ASP A 112 -15.41 -6.94 0.01
C ASP A 112 -16.38 -8.11 -0.15
N PHE A 113 -15.96 -9.31 0.25
CA PHE A 113 -16.80 -10.50 0.28
C PHE A 113 -16.90 -11.03 1.71
N ASN A 114 -18.11 -11.00 2.27
CA ASN A 114 -18.45 -11.52 3.59
C ASN A 114 -18.67 -13.04 3.51
N PHE A 115 -18.01 -13.80 4.37
CA PHE A 115 -18.20 -15.25 4.43
C PHE A 115 -19.54 -15.64 5.06
N PHE A 116 -20.03 -14.82 6.00
CA PHE A 116 -21.31 -15.06 6.65
C PHE A 116 -22.29 -13.94 6.26
N ARG A 117 -23.57 -14.27 6.34
CA ARG A 117 -24.63 -13.28 6.22
C ARG A 117 -24.43 -12.21 7.28
N PHE A 118 -24.31 -10.97 6.87
CA PHE A 118 -24.09 -9.85 7.78
C PHE A 118 -25.27 -8.90 7.74
N MET A 119 -25.97 -8.82 8.89
CA MET A 119 -27.17 -7.99 9.06
C MET A 119 -27.08 -7.29 10.43
N PRO A 120 -26.55 -6.06 10.47
CA PRO A 120 -26.45 -5.29 11.69
C PRO A 120 -27.80 -5.11 12.38
N GLY A 121 -27.82 -5.30 13.70
CA GLY A 121 -29.03 -5.26 14.50
C GLY A 121 -29.79 -6.60 14.61
N GLU A 122 -29.49 -7.58 13.76
CA GLU A 122 -30.17 -8.88 13.78
C GLU A 122 -29.34 -9.91 14.60
N PRO A 123 -29.97 -10.52 15.64
CA PRO A 123 -29.30 -11.54 16.43
C PRO A 123 -28.85 -12.73 15.58
N GLY A 124 -27.57 -13.14 15.75
CA GLY A 124 -26.98 -14.27 15.00
C GLY A 124 -26.38 -13.89 13.63
N TYR A 125 -26.58 -12.65 13.14
CA TYR A 125 -26.04 -12.15 11.89
C TYR A 125 -25.13 -10.93 12.06
N ASN A 126 -24.67 -10.69 13.26
CA ASN A 126 -23.89 -9.51 13.67
C ASN A 126 -22.39 -9.66 13.50
N PHE A 127 -21.90 -10.80 13.01
CA PHE A 127 -20.45 -11.06 12.81
C PHE A 127 -20.19 -11.67 11.45
N THR A 128 -19.12 -11.22 10.79
CA THR A 128 -18.60 -11.90 9.59
C THR A 128 -17.10 -11.66 9.45
N PRO A 129 -16.30 -12.68 9.14
CA PRO A 129 -15.03 -12.51 8.48
C PRO A 129 -15.27 -12.13 7.01
N TYR A 130 -14.34 -11.40 6.42
CA TYR A 130 -14.40 -11.02 5.02
C TYR A 130 -13.02 -10.98 4.39
N ILE A 131 -12.99 -11.10 3.07
CA ILE A 131 -11.82 -10.79 2.26
C ILE A 131 -12.08 -9.53 1.46
N THR A 132 -10.99 -8.82 1.16
CA THR A 132 -11.02 -7.61 0.35
C THR A 132 -9.98 -7.71 -0.76
N PHE A 133 -10.32 -7.16 -1.93
CA PHE A 133 -9.43 -7.07 -3.07
C PHE A 133 -9.77 -5.83 -3.88
N GLY A 134 -8.75 -5.16 -4.45
CA GLY A 134 -9.02 -3.95 -5.22
C GLY A 134 -7.83 -3.40 -5.97
N ILE A 135 -7.99 -2.16 -6.39
CA ILE A 135 -6.97 -1.35 -7.04
C ILE A 135 -6.88 0.00 -6.36
N GLY A 136 -5.70 0.57 -6.33
CA GLY A 136 -5.46 1.88 -5.73
C GLY A 136 -4.40 2.66 -6.48
N VAL A 137 -4.40 3.95 -6.22
CA VAL A 137 -3.33 4.87 -6.58
C VAL A 137 -2.84 5.53 -5.30
N PHE A 138 -1.53 5.70 -5.17
CA PHE A 138 -0.97 6.33 -3.99
C PHE A 138 0.12 7.33 -4.37
N ASN A 139 0.24 8.34 -3.53
CA ASN A 139 1.33 9.31 -3.56
C ASN A 139 2.35 8.95 -2.48
N TYR A 140 3.63 9.08 -2.80
CA TYR A 140 4.75 8.83 -1.90
C TYR A 140 5.93 9.76 -2.24
N ASP A 141 6.75 10.07 -1.25
CA ASP A 141 7.97 10.86 -1.45
C ASP A 141 8.99 10.45 -0.37
N PRO A 142 9.89 9.51 -0.69
CA PRO A 142 10.86 9.01 0.26
C PRO A 142 11.85 10.10 0.67
N TYR A 143 12.21 10.11 1.96
CA TYR A 143 13.19 11.00 2.52
C TYR A 143 14.10 10.28 3.52
N ALA A 144 15.31 10.78 3.67
CA ALA A 144 16.25 10.36 4.70
C ALA A 144 16.67 11.53 5.58
N MET A 145 17.16 11.20 6.76
CA MET A 145 17.80 12.17 7.66
C MET A 145 19.31 12.11 7.46
N LEU A 146 19.93 13.26 7.25
CA LEU A 146 21.37 13.42 7.18
C LEU A 146 21.77 14.57 8.11
N SER A 147 22.61 14.30 9.11
CA SER A 147 23.04 15.26 10.12
C SER A 147 21.89 16.04 10.78
N GLY A 148 20.76 15.34 11.04
CA GLY A 148 19.57 15.92 11.64
C GLY A 148 18.66 16.72 10.70
N GLN A 149 19.05 16.89 9.45
CA GLN A 149 18.25 17.56 8.41
C GLN A 149 17.53 16.54 7.52
N LYS A 150 16.29 16.85 7.13
CA LYS A 150 15.46 16.03 6.25
C LYS A 150 15.77 16.35 4.77
N TYR A 151 16.06 15.31 3.99
CA TYR A 151 16.27 15.40 2.55
C TYR A 151 15.32 14.45 1.82
N PHE A 152 14.54 14.96 0.88
CA PHE A 152 13.76 14.15 -0.03
C PHE A 152 14.68 13.48 -1.05
N LEU A 153 14.59 12.15 -1.18
CA LEU A 153 15.52 11.36 -1.97
C LEU A 153 15.24 11.44 -3.48
N ARG A 154 13.97 11.48 -3.86
CA ARG A 154 13.54 11.51 -5.26
C ARG A 154 14.22 12.61 -6.10
N PRO A 155 14.29 13.90 -5.70
CA PRO A 155 14.96 14.93 -6.49
C PRO A 155 16.49 14.80 -6.48
N LEU A 156 17.07 14.00 -5.58
CA LEU A 156 18.51 13.80 -5.50
C LEU A 156 19.03 12.80 -6.53
N ASN A 157 18.12 11.97 -7.11
CA ASN A 157 18.50 10.96 -8.11
C ASN A 157 19.68 10.08 -7.64
N THR A 158 19.57 9.52 -6.44
CA THR A 158 20.65 8.82 -5.72
C THR A 158 21.24 7.63 -6.47
N GLU A 159 20.57 7.12 -7.49
CA GLU A 159 21.03 6.06 -8.39
C GLU A 159 21.38 6.57 -9.79
N GLY A 160 21.63 7.89 -9.93
CA GLY A 160 22.01 8.51 -11.21
C GLY A 160 20.87 8.60 -12.23
N GLN A 161 19.62 8.62 -11.77
CA GLN A 161 18.44 8.74 -12.64
C GLN A 161 18.51 10.06 -13.43
N GLY A 162 18.29 9.97 -14.74
CA GLY A 162 18.33 11.12 -15.65
C GLY A 162 19.73 11.61 -16.01
N ASN A 163 20.81 10.94 -15.54
CA ASN A 163 22.16 11.29 -15.92
C ASN A 163 22.54 10.64 -17.27
N ALA A 164 23.31 11.36 -18.10
CA ALA A 164 23.73 10.89 -19.41
C ALA A 164 24.62 9.62 -19.36
N LEU A 165 25.33 9.36 -18.27
CA LEU A 165 26.12 8.15 -18.06
C LEU A 165 25.24 6.92 -17.80
N TYR A 166 23.97 7.12 -17.41
CA TYR A 166 23.01 6.05 -17.08
C TYR A 166 21.66 6.29 -17.80
N PRO A 167 21.62 6.24 -19.15
CA PRO A 167 20.46 6.64 -19.95
C PRO A 167 19.21 5.77 -19.69
N ASP A 168 19.40 4.55 -19.23
CA ASP A 168 18.31 3.61 -18.91
C ASP A 168 17.65 3.92 -17.55
N ARG A 169 18.28 4.72 -16.69
CA ARG A 169 17.76 5.08 -15.38
C ARG A 169 16.97 6.37 -15.46
N LYS A 170 15.64 6.22 -15.40
CA LYS A 170 14.74 7.38 -15.47
C LYS A 170 14.37 7.84 -14.06
N PRO A 171 14.21 9.16 -13.83
CA PRO A 171 13.62 9.67 -12.62
C PRO A 171 12.24 9.06 -12.39
N TYR A 172 11.97 8.64 -11.17
CA TYR A 172 10.67 8.07 -10.81
C TYR A 172 9.69 9.14 -10.36
N GLY A 173 8.39 8.87 -10.54
CA GLY A 173 7.31 9.76 -10.14
C GLY A 173 6.99 9.65 -8.64
N SER A 174 6.16 10.57 -8.15
CA SER A 174 5.63 10.55 -6.79
C SER A 174 4.32 9.77 -6.67
N MET A 175 3.80 9.21 -7.75
CA MET A 175 2.56 8.44 -7.77
C MET A 175 2.80 7.05 -8.35
N ALA A 176 2.17 6.05 -7.75
CA ALA A 176 2.21 4.68 -8.24
C ALA A 176 0.87 3.98 -8.02
N PHE A 177 0.68 2.86 -8.72
CA PHE A 177 -0.47 1.97 -8.54
C PHE A 177 -0.21 0.96 -7.42
N SER A 178 -1.29 0.55 -6.74
CA SER A 178 -1.31 -0.53 -5.78
C SER A 178 -2.42 -1.53 -6.09
N VAL A 179 -2.19 -2.76 -5.68
CA VAL A 179 -3.19 -3.82 -5.65
C VAL A 179 -3.36 -4.23 -4.18
N PRO A 180 -4.31 -3.60 -3.46
CA PRO A 180 -4.65 -4.00 -2.10
C PRO A 180 -5.42 -5.32 -2.10
N PHE A 181 -5.02 -6.24 -1.23
CA PHE A 181 -5.76 -7.45 -0.92
C PHE A 181 -5.57 -7.81 0.55
N GLY A 182 -6.59 -8.42 1.15
CA GLY A 182 -6.50 -8.71 2.57
C GLY A 182 -7.70 -9.45 3.12
N ALA A 183 -7.69 -9.56 4.44
CA ALA A 183 -8.78 -10.16 5.18
C ALA A 183 -9.05 -9.38 6.45
N GLY A 184 -10.27 -9.45 6.93
CA GLY A 184 -10.68 -8.83 8.16
C GLY A 184 -11.89 -9.51 8.77
N PHE A 185 -12.32 -8.96 9.87
CA PHE A 185 -13.60 -9.31 10.47
C PHE A 185 -14.31 -8.04 10.91
N LYS A 186 -15.63 -8.09 10.91
CA LYS A 186 -16.49 -7.02 11.41
C LYS A 186 -17.57 -7.58 12.30
N TYR A 187 -17.90 -6.79 13.31
CA TYR A 187 -18.92 -7.08 14.30
C TYR A 187 -19.84 -5.88 14.44
N SER A 188 -21.12 -6.10 14.30
CA SER A 188 -22.14 -5.08 14.55
C SER A 188 -22.48 -5.04 16.04
N THR A 189 -22.23 -3.91 16.68
CA THR A 189 -22.60 -3.70 18.09
C THR A 189 -24.08 -3.38 18.24
N ASN A 190 -24.66 -2.73 17.25
CA ASN A 190 -26.07 -2.40 17.13
C ASN A 190 -26.42 -2.09 15.66
N GLU A 191 -27.64 -1.70 15.38
CA GLU A 191 -28.10 -1.35 14.03
C GLU A 191 -27.26 -0.28 13.33
N ASN A 192 -26.63 0.62 14.09
CA ASN A 192 -25.96 1.82 13.58
C ASN A 192 -24.44 1.72 13.54
N ILE A 193 -23.84 0.86 14.37
CA ILE A 193 -22.37 0.87 14.60
C ILE A 193 -21.80 -0.52 14.41
N ASN A 194 -20.76 -0.59 13.57
CA ASN A 194 -19.92 -1.77 13.45
C ASN A 194 -18.48 -1.42 13.90
N VAL A 195 -17.79 -2.43 14.43
CA VAL A 195 -16.36 -2.39 14.73
C VAL A 195 -15.68 -3.52 13.96
N GLY A 196 -14.45 -3.34 13.59
CA GLY A 196 -13.72 -4.38 12.88
C GLY A 196 -12.22 -4.19 12.91
N PHE A 197 -11.56 -5.22 12.41
CA PHE A 197 -10.12 -5.23 12.20
C PHE A 197 -9.84 -5.81 10.83
N GLU A 198 -8.87 -5.23 10.11
CA GLU A 198 -8.43 -5.74 8.82
C GLU A 198 -6.91 -5.72 8.70
N LEU A 199 -6.39 -6.71 8.00
CA LEU A 199 -5.01 -6.77 7.50
C LEU A 199 -5.07 -6.67 5.99
N VAL A 200 -4.47 -5.63 5.43
CA VAL A 200 -4.45 -5.39 3.98
C VAL A 200 -3.01 -5.27 3.51
N HIS A 201 -2.62 -6.16 2.63
CA HIS A 201 -1.34 -6.15 1.95
C HIS A 201 -1.48 -5.43 0.61
N ARG A 202 -0.48 -4.64 0.23
CA ARG A 202 -0.44 -3.89 -1.02
C ARG A 202 0.81 -4.25 -1.81
N VAL A 203 0.59 -4.88 -2.95
CA VAL A 203 1.62 -5.01 -3.98
C VAL A 203 1.63 -3.71 -4.77
N THR A 204 2.80 -3.08 -4.91
CA THR A 204 2.90 -1.79 -5.60
C THR A 204 3.50 -1.93 -7.00
N GLY A 205 3.25 -0.94 -7.84
CA GLY A 205 3.86 -0.85 -9.17
C GLY A 205 5.24 -0.19 -9.18
N THR A 206 5.77 0.21 -8.02
CA THR A 206 7.07 0.90 -7.91
C THR A 206 8.09 0.06 -7.16
N ASP A 207 9.36 0.33 -7.44
CA ASP A 207 10.54 -0.20 -6.78
C ASP A 207 11.34 0.92 -6.11
N TYR A 208 10.75 2.07 -5.97
CA TYR A 208 11.37 3.28 -5.42
C TYR A 208 10.59 3.85 -4.24
N LEU A 209 9.81 3.01 -3.55
CA LEU A 209 9.12 3.43 -2.33
C LEU A 209 10.13 3.82 -1.23
N ASP A 210 11.32 3.21 -1.27
CA ASP A 210 12.46 3.43 -0.38
C ASP A 210 13.66 4.12 -1.05
N ASP A 211 13.56 4.52 -2.34
CA ASP A 211 14.63 5.10 -3.16
C ASP A 211 15.79 4.13 -3.47
N VAL A 212 15.54 2.81 -3.39
CA VAL A 212 16.57 1.79 -3.62
C VAL A 212 16.04 0.76 -4.63
N SER A 213 16.78 0.56 -5.74
CA SER A 213 16.33 -0.35 -6.81
C SER A 213 17.48 -1.05 -7.52
N THR A 214 18.57 -0.34 -7.87
CA THR A 214 19.55 -0.82 -8.84
C THR A 214 20.96 -1.00 -8.23
N THR A 215 21.94 -0.39 -8.83
CA THR A 215 23.36 -0.49 -8.41
C THR A 215 23.93 0.88 -8.10
N TYR A 216 25.03 0.91 -7.35
CA TYR A 216 25.82 2.11 -7.13
C TYR A 216 26.33 2.66 -8.45
N VAL A 217 26.32 3.98 -8.57
CA VAL A 217 26.77 4.73 -9.74
C VAL A 217 28.12 5.40 -9.47
N ASP A 218 28.73 5.92 -10.53
CA ASP A 218 29.95 6.70 -10.42
C ASP A 218 29.68 7.97 -9.60
N PRO A 219 30.45 8.23 -8.54
CA PRO A 219 30.28 9.44 -7.71
C PRO A 219 30.38 10.75 -8.46
N SER A 220 31.02 10.79 -9.63
CA SER A 220 31.14 11.99 -10.48
C SER A 220 29.79 12.51 -10.99
N VAL A 221 28.72 11.69 -10.94
CA VAL A 221 27.36 12.14 -11.29
C VAL A 221 26.76 13.09 -10.25
N PHE A 222 27.37 13.18 -9.05
CA PHE A 222 26.94 14.05 -7.96
C PHE A 222 27.92 15.22 -7.77
N PRO A 223 27.73 16.36 -8.46
CA PRO A 223 28.65 17.47 -8.32
C PRO A 223 28.70 18.00 -6.88
N PRO A 224 29.87 18.47 -6.43
CA PRO A 224 30.01 19.10 -5.12
C PRO A 224 29.20 20.41 -5.08
N LEU A 225 28.93 20.88 -3.88
CA LEU A 225 28.31 22.19 -3.65
C LEU A 225 29.29 23.32 -4.04
N PRO A 226 28.80 24.57 -4.22
CA PRO A 226 29.64 25.70 -4.61
C PRO A 226 30.82 26.01 -3.66
N ASP A 227 30.72 25.59 -2.40
CA ASP A 227 31.78 25.68 -1.39
C ASP A 227 32.77 24.54 -1.43
N GLY A 228 32.63 23.60 -2.37
CA GLY A 228 33.46 22.40 -2.52
C GLY A 228 33.11 21.25 -1.61
N SER A 229 32.08 21.39 -0.75
CA SER A 229 31.63 20.28 0.11
C SER A 229 30.83 19.23 -0.66
N PRO A 230 30.79 17.97 -0.18
CA PRO A 230 29.98 16.92 -0.78
C PRO A 230 28.49 17.28 -0.79
N SER A 231 27.84 17.06 -1.93
CA SER A 231 26.39 17.30 -2.04
C SER A 231 25.59 16.28 -1.22
N PRO A 232 24.36 16.61 -0.77
CA PRO A 232 23.48 15.65 -0.12
C PRO A 232 23.20 14.40 -0.98
N ALA A 233 23.14 14.55 -2.31
CA ALA A 233 22.99 13.43 -3.24
C ALA A 233 24.17 12.45 -3.14
N TYR A 234 25.40 12.95 -3.13
CA TYR A 234 26.60 12.15 -2.93
C TYR A 234 26.57 11.42 -1.58
N LEU A 235 26.28 12.12 -0.49
CA LEU A 235 26.30 11.56 0.86
C LEU A 235 25.18 10.54 1.11
N LEU A 236 24.01 10.68 0.43
CA LEU A 236 22.87 9.77 0.57
C LEU A 236 22.86 8.63 -0.46
N HIS A 237 23.67 8.73 -1.51
CA HIS A 237 23.90 7.64 -2.46
C HIS A 237 24.56 6.43 -1.79
N ASP A 238 25.62 6.66 -1.02
CA ASP A 238 26.33 5.65 -0.23
C ASP A 238 26.51 6.16 1.20
N ARG A 239 25.85 5.53 2.17
CA ARG A 239 25.93 5.91 3.58
C ARG A 239 26.85 5.02 4.40
N SER A 240 27.60 4.13 3.75
CA SER A 240 28.50 3.21 4.43
C SER A 240 29.66 3.94 5.14
N TYR A 241 30.06 5.12 4.66
CA TYR A 241 31.07 5.96 5.30
C TYR A 241 30.73 6.36 6.74
N GLU A 242 29.44 6.34 7.12
CA GLU A 242 28.99 6.65 8.49
C GLU A 242 29.31 5.52 9.49
N VAL A 243 29.55 4.29 9.00
CA VAL A 243 29.72 3.08 9.84
C VAL A 243 31.03 2.35 9.57
N GLY A 244 31.78 2.70 8.52
CA GLY A 244 33.05 2.07 8.17
C GLY A 244 33.62 2.56 6.85
N GLU A 245 34.38 1.70 6.18
CA GLU A 245 34.91 2.01 4.86
C GLU A 245 33.79 2.06 3.80
N PRO A 246 33.85 3.00 2.85
CA PRO A 246 32.88 3.10 1.76
C PRO A 246 32.77 1.81 0.95
N ILE A 247 31.56 1.29 0.78
CA ILE A 247 31.30 0.07 0.03
C ILE A 247 30.60 0.31 -1.30
N GLY A 248 30.20 1.54 -1.61
CA GLY A 248 29.49 1.96 -2.82
C GLY A 248 30.35 1.90 -4.07
N ILE A 249 30.85 0.71 -4.43
CA ILE A 249 31.65 0.49 -5.65
C ILE A 249 30.72 0.53 -6.86
N VAL A 250 31.08 1.27 -7.90
CA VAL A 250 30.34 1.38 -9.15
C VAL A 250 29.94 0.01 -9.69
N GLY A 251 28.65 -0.16 -9.99
CA GLY A 251 28.07 -1.43 -10.46
C GLY A 251 27.77 -2.46 -9.37
N ARG A 252 28.21 -2.26 -8.12
CA ARG A 252 27.81 -3.11 -7.01
C ARG A 252 26.31 -2.91 -6.73
N GLN A 253 25.62 -3.98 -6.38
CA GLN A 253 24.19 -3.97 -6.06
C GLN A 253 23.89 -3.02 -4.89
N ARG A 254 22.97 -2.08 -5.12
CA ARG A 254 22.39 -1.20 -4.09
C ARG A 254 20.99 -1.70 -3.71
N GLY A 255 20.18 -2.10 -4.71
CA GLY A 255 18.86 -2.69 -4.58
C GLY A 255 18.63 -3.87 -5.51
N VAL A 256 17.38 -4.33 -5.63
CA VAL A 256 16.95 -5.46 -6.46
C VAL A 256 15.82 -5.01 -7.38
N SER A 257 16.13 -4.54 -8.58
CA SER A 257 15.18 -3.94 -9.53
C SER A 257 14.06 -4.87 -10.02
N THR A 258 14.17 -6.17 -9.77
CA THR A 258 13.17 -7.17 -10.19
C THR A 258 12.05 -7.37 -9.16
N GLN A 259 12.25 -6.92 -7.93
CA GLN A 259 11.27 -7.07 -6.85
C GLN A 259 10.66 -5.71 -6.52
N LYS A 260 9.34 -5.59 -6.69
CA LYS A 260 8.62 -4.37 -6.36
C LYS A 260 8.39 -4.26 -4.85
N ASP A 261 8.42 -3.01 -4.37
CA ASP A 261 8.13 -2.71 -2.98
C ASP A 261 6.69 -3.01 -2.60
N GLN A 262 6.49 -3.34 -1.34
CA GLN A 262 5.19 -3.73 -0.80
C GLN A 262 5.02 -3.15 0.59
N PHE A 263 3.79 -3.07 1.05
CA PHE A 263 3.51 -2.75 2.45
C PHE A 263 2.21 -3.37 2.92
N ILE A 264 2.11 -3.59 4.23
CA ILE A 264 0.92 -4.11 4.90
C ILE A 264 0.40 -3.08 5.90
N THR A 265 -0.92 -3.03 6.05
CA THR A 265 -1.57 -2.28 7.13
C THR A 265 -2.43 -3.19 7.97
N GLY A 266 -2.38 -3.00 9.30
CA GLY A 266 -3.31 -3.60 10.24
C GLY A 266 -4.12 -2.47 10.89
N ILE A 267 -5.43 -2.45 10.64
CA ILE A 267 -6.30 -1.34 11.02
C ILE A 267 -7.47 -1.83 11.88
N PHE A 268 -7.65 -1.23 13.04
CA PHE A 268 -8.92 -1.26 13.78
C PHE A 268 -9.80 -0.12 13.30
N TYR A 269 -11.05 -0.40 13.01
CA TYR A 269 -11.98 0.61 12.52
C TYR A 269 -13.34 0.55 13.22
N ILE A 270 -14.01 1.68 13.19
CA ILE A 270 -15.42 1.84 13.51
C ILE A 270 -16.15 2.34 12.27
N SER A 271 -17.34 1.81 12.01
CA SER A 271 -18.18 2.31 10.92
C SER A 271 -19.61 2.52 11.37
N PHE A 272 -20.26 3.46 10.69
CA PHE A 272 -21.64 3.89 10.94
C PHE A 272 -22.49 3.50 9.75
N ASN A 273 -23.55 2.75 10.03
CA ASN A 273 -24.47 2.26 9.03
C ASN A 273 -25.41 3.37 8.54
N LEU A 274 -25.55 3.47 7.23
CA LEU A 274 -26.51 4.34 6.59
C LEU A 274 -27.77 3.53 6.30
N GLN A 275 -28.86 3.86 6.99
CA GLN A 275 -30.16 3.23 6.79
C GLN A 275 -30.98 4.01 5.77
N SER A 276 -31.54 3.32 4.79
CA SER A 276 -32.56 3.91 3.91
C SER A 276 -33.89 3.96 4.64
N TYR A 277 -34.51 5.13 4.69
CA TYR A 277 -35.80 5.30 5.27
C TYR A 277 -36.85 4.59 4.37
N LYS A 278 -37.40 3.46 4.82
CA LYS A 278 -38.55 2.86 4.16
C LYS A 278 -39.77 3.72 4.50
N CYS A 279 -40.29 4.45 3.51
CA CYS A 279 -41.64 5.01 3.67
C CYS A 279 -42.64 3.86 4.05
N PRO A 280 -43.46 4.05 5.09
CA PRO A 280 -44.54 3.10 5.36
C PRO A 280 -45.37 2.93 4.08
N SER A 281 -45.54 1.71 3.59
CA SER A 281 -46.51 1.44 2.54
C SER A 281 -47.89 1.82 3.09
N ALA A 282 -48.53 2.82 2.50
CA ALA A 282 -49.94 3.07 2.77
C ALA A 282 -50.72 1.82 2.34
N ASN A 283 -51.29 1.12 3.32
CA ASN A 283 -52.32 0.10 3.08
C ASN A 283 -53.62 0.76 2.71
#